data_7062a32d0197f99e33fbcb3d8bb205cd
#
_entry.id   7062a32d0197f99e33fbcb3d8bb205cd
#
_cell.length_a   1.000
_cell.length_b   1.000
_cell.length_c   1.000
_cell.angle_alpha   90.00
_cell.angle_beta   90.00
_cell.angle_gamma   90.00
#
_symmetry.space_group_name_H-M   'P 1'
#
loop_
_entity.id
_entity.type
_entity.pdbx_description
1 polymer ?
#
loop_
_entity_poly.entity_id
_entity_poly.type
_entity_poly.pdbx_seq_one_letter_code
_entity_poly.pdbx_strand_id
1 'polypeptide(L)'
;GSEMCIRDRNIDFEDNSAFHSFVISDGDNMQWTMGEFLDSPVYYGNKDRNRSPVSWTLCPINLSVVSTSTWNRFVTMKKDNSSVIEYGGGYQYPDEFAKNRPNREELLIEFAQRMNWHFKKLNIKIFGFICKDVFSKEARRAYEIYACEIEGLTGMVAIQYSPYNMGGDIIWVKNKENIEIPVVTAKFSIWSGLFDNPLCGGPDYVAALINRDAAKASKQKDKENPLSWTIIHAWSDFSKTAHSNNLPIKGYNASKTSDQLLSPQVKNISLNELLWRIRERHYNRSMIH
;
A
#
# COMPACT_ATOMS: atom_id res chain seq x y z
N GLY A 1 -4.19 -15.87 -23.45
CA GLY A 1 -3.85 -16.48 -22.19
C GLY A 1 -3.19 -15.46 -21.30
N SER A 2 -3.86 -15.09 -20.21
CA SER A 2 -3.32 -14.18 -19.22
C SER A 2 -2.08 -14.83 -18.61
N GLU A 3 -0.92 -14.21 -18.77
CA GLU A 3 0.23 -14.47 -17.92
C GLU A 3 -0.11 -13.99 -16.50
N MET A 4 -0.85 -14.80 -15.76
CA MET A 4 -0.90 -14.68 -14.33
C MET A 4 0.54 -14.84 -13.84
N CYS A 5 1.07 -13.83 -13.19
CA CYS A 5 2.43 -13.82 -12.68
C CYS A 5 2.64 -15.07 -11.81
N ILE A 6 3.77 -15.75 -11.93
CA ILE A 6 4.11 -16.99 -11.19
C ILE A 6 3.88 -16.84 -9.67
N ARG A 7 3.92 -15.62 -9.15
CA ARG A 7 3.68 -15.28 -7.74
C ARG A 7 2.24 -15.45 -7.28
N ASP A 8 1.26 -15.24 -8.18
CA ASP A 8 -0.16 -15.31 -7.83
C ASP A 8 -0.62 -16.77 -7.71
N ARG A 9 0.13 -17.72 -8.27
CA ARG A 9 -0.15 -19.17 -8.22
C ARG A 9 0.07 -19.81 -6.86
N ASN A 10 0.73 -19.12 -5.92
CA ASN A 10 1.06 -19.65 -4.60
C ASN A 10 0.20 -19.07 -3.48
N ILE A 11 -0.83 -18.28 -3.80
CA ILE A 11 -1.76 -17.76 -2.79
C ILE A 11 -2.78 -18.85 -2.48
N ASP A 12 -2.81 -19.27 -1.22
CA ASP A 12 -3.89 -20.14 -0.71
C ASP A 12 -5.13 -19.29 -0.39
N PHE A 13 -6.07 -19.24 -1.33
CA PHE A 13 -7.31 -18.49 -1.17
C PHE A 13 -8.33 -19.15 -0.25
N GLU A 14 -8.16 -20.44 0.08
CA GLU A 14 -9.01 -21.15 1.06
C GLU A 14 -8.66 -20.80 2.51
N ASP A 15 -7.51 -20.14 2.71
CA ASP A 15 -7.12 -19.67 4.03
C ASP A 15 -8.00 -18.51 4.49
N ASN A 16 -8.82 -18.79 5.51
CA ASN A 16 -9.78 -17.85 6.10
C ASN A 16 -9.22 -17.03 7.28
N SER A 17 -7.90 -16.88 7.40
CA SER A 17 -7.31 -15.99 8.41
C SER A 17 -7.70 -14.52 8.18
N ALA A 18 -7.55 -13.69 9.19
CA ALA A 18 -7.50 -12.24 8.99
C ALA A 18 -6.16 -11.89 8.34
N PHE A 19 -6.17 -11.06 7.29
CA PHE A 19 -4.95 -10.66 6.60
C PHE A 19 -4.70 -9.17 6.74
N HIS A 20 -3.47 -8.83 7.03
CA HIS A 20 -3.03 -7.46 7.19
C HIS A 20 -1.75 -7.18 6.39
N SER A 21 -1.60 -5.95 5.89
CA SER A 21 -0.37 -5.50 5.24
C SER A 21 0.12 -4.20 5.86
N PHE A 22 1.42 -4.11 6.07
CA PHE A 22 2.08 -2.86 6.47
C PHE A 22 2.74 -2.21 5.26
N VAL A 23 2.56 -0.89 5.12
CA VAL A 23 3.11 -0.10 4.03
C VAL A 23 3.87 1.09 4.60
N ILE A 24 5.14 1.21 4.26
CA ILE A 24 5.96 2.37 4.67
C ILE A 24 5.80 3.48 3.64
N SER A 25 5.49 4.68 4.13
CA SER A 25 5.28 5.90 3.35
C SER A 25 6.61 6.60 2.95
N ASP A 26 6.50 7.78 2.37
CA ASP A 26 7.58 8.74 2.10
C ASP A 26 8.61 8.29 1.06
N GLY A 27 8.37 7.20 0.34
CA GLY A 27 9.26 6.73 -0.73
C GLY A 27 9.26 7.61 -1.99
N ASP A 28 8.37 8.61 -2.07
CA ASP A 28 8.41 9.70 -3.03
C ASP A 28 9.56 10.68 -2.79
N ASN A 29 10.18 10.63 -1.60
CA ASN A 29 11.38 11.40 -1.28
C ASN A 29 12.63 10.78 -1.96
N MET A 30 12.92 11.27 -3.17
CA MET A 30 14.02 10.77 -3.98
C MET A 30 15.39 10.95 -3.33
N GLN A 31 15.60 12.02 -2.58
CA GLN A 31 16.88 12.26 -1.88
C GLN A 31 17.14 11.19 -0.82
N TRP A 32 16.10 10.83 -0.07
CA TRP A 32 16.19 9.75 0.91
C TRP A 32 16.44 8.40 0.24
N THR A 33 15.68 8.06 -0.81
CA THR A 33 15.82 6.77 -1.50
C THR A 33 17.16 6.61 -2.20
N MET A 34 17.75 7.67 -2.72
CA MET A 34 19.10 7.69 -3.30
C MET A 34 20.22 7.77 -2.24
N GLY A 35 19.88 8.20 -1.02
CA GLY A 35 20.81 8.34 0.08
C GLY A 35 20.90 7.10 0.95
N GLU A 36 20.47 7.23 2.22
CA GLU A 36 20.67 6.19 3.24
C GLU A 36 19.67 5.03 3.19
N PHE A 37 18.56 5.14 2.45
CA PHE A 37 17.43 4.22 2.50
C PHE A 37 17.82 2.75 2.35
N LEU A 38 18.64 2.44 1.35
CA LEU A 38 19.01 1.05 1.04
C LEU A 38 19.96 0.42 2.07
N ASP A 39 20.74 1.22 2.78
CA ASP A 39 21.76 0.76 3.72
C ASP A 39 21.33 0.88 5.18
N SER A 40 20.39 1.74 5.46
CA SER A 40 19.96 2.03 6.82
C SER A 40 19.27 0.83 7.49
N PRO A 41 19.71 0.42 8.68
CA PRO A 41 19.13 -0.72 9.42
C PRO A 41 17.71 -0.44 9.93
N VAL A 42 17.26 0.81 9.92
CA VAL A 42 15.87 1.18 10.29
C VAL A 42 14.95 1.23 9.08
N TYR A 43 15.48 1.04 7.86
CA TYR A 43 14.72 1.04 6.61
C TYR A 43 15.03 -0.21 5.80
N TYR A 44 15.32 -0.05 4.51
CA TYR A 44 15.49 -1.18 3.58
C TYR A 44 16.73 -2.03 3.85
N GLY A 45 17.78 -1.47 4.44
CA GLY A 45 18.98 -2.18 4.88
C GLY A 45 18.78 -3.08 6.10
N ASN A 46 17.58 -3.17 6.67
CA ASN A 46 17.34 -4.02 7.82
C ASN A 46 17.49 -5.50 7.47
N LYS A 47 18.30 -6.23 8.26
CA LYS A 47 18.61 -7.64 8.02
C LYS A 47 17.41 -8.58 8.23
N ASP A 48 16.45 -8.16 9.06
CA ASP A 48 15.27 -8.96 9.40
C ASP A 48 14.09 -8.76 8.44
N ARG A 49 14.20 -7.90 7.42
CA ARG A 49 13.08 -7.58 6.51
C ARG A 49 12.52 -8.79 5.73
N ASN A 50 13.21 -9.91 5.78
CA ASN A 50 12.71 -11.16 5.21
C ASN A 50 11.74 -11.90 6.13
N ARG A 51 11.72 -11.57 7.43
CA ARG A 51 10.92 -12.26 8.45
C ARG A 51 9.56 -11.63 8.67
N SER A 52 9.46 -10.31 8.47
CA SER A 52 8.23 -9.56 8.62
C SER A 52 7.92 -8.87 7.29
N PRO A 53 6.89 -9.32 6.55
CA PRO A 53 6.49 -8.69 5.29
C PRO A 53 6.18 -7.22 5.47
N VAL A 54 6.68 -6.39 4.56
CA VAL A 54 6.35 -4.96 4.50
C VAL A 54 6.39 -4.50 3.04
N SER A 55 5.49 -3.63 2.68
CA SER A 55 5.44 -3.02 1.36
C SER A 55 5.95 -1.58 1.41
N TRP A 56 6.50 -1.10 0.31
CA TRP A 56 7.21 0.17 0.25
C TRP A 56 6.58 1.07 -0.80
N THR A 57 6.21 2.29 -0.42
CA THR A 57 6.00 3.35 -1.39
C THR A 57 7.37 3.79 -1.90
N LEU A 58 7.51 3.91 -3.19
CA LEU A 58 8.72 4.39 -3.86
C LEU A 58 8.32 5.16 -5.13
N CYS A 59 9.30 5.74 -5.80
CA CYS A 59 9.16 6.29 -7.14
C CYS A 59 10.04 5.50 -8.13
N PRO A 60 9.74 4.21 -8.41
CA PRO A 60 10.49 3.41 -9.37
C PRO A 60 10.72 4.08 -10.71
N ILE A 61 9.71 4.78 -11.24
CA ILE A 61 9.81 5.51 -12.51
C ILE A 61 10.89 6.56 -12.44
N ASN A 62 10.85 7.42 -11.44
CA ASN A 62 11.84 8.47 -11.26
C ASN A 62 13.23 7.88 -10.99
N LEU A 63 13.33 6.89 -10.12
CA LEU A 63 14.60 6.21 -9.81
C LEU A 63 15.22 5.55 -11.05
N SER A 64 14.43 4.92 -11.89
CA SER A 64 14.91 4.26 -13.11
C SER A 64 15.52 5.26 -14.12
N VAL A 65 15.11 6.52 -14.07
CA VAL A 65 15.60 7.59 -14.96
C VAL A 65 16.73 8.38 -14.31
N VAL A 66 16.56 8.80 -13.06
CA VAL A 66 17.49 9.71 -12.38
C VAL A 66 18.65 8.96 -11.73
N SER A 67 18.42 7.77 -11.19
CA SER A 67 19.43 6.96 -10.51
C SER A 67 19.20 5.47 -10.77
N THR A 68 19.46 5.04 -11.98
CA THR A 68 19.31 3.64 -12.41
C THR A 68 20.09 2.67 -11.54
N SER A 69 21.25 3.08 -11.02
CA SER A 69 22.06 2.28 -10.09
C SER A 69 21.32 2.01 -8.78
N THR A 70 20.67 3.01 -8.19
CA THR A 70 19.84 2.86 -6.98
C THR A 70 18.67 1.95 -7.25
N TRP A 71 17.98 2.12 -8.37
CA TRP A 71 16.87 1.25 -8.76
C TRP A 71 17.31 -0.21 -8.93
N ASN A 72 18.38 -0.47 -9.68
CA ASN A 72 18.91 -1.82 -9.89
C ASN A 72 19.31 -2.47 -8.57
N ARG A 73 19.99 -1.72 -7.70
CA ARG A 73 20.34 -2.21 -6.36
C ARG A 73 19.11 -2.57 -5.53
N PHE A 74 18.09 -1.69 -5.52
CA PHE A 74 16.81 -1.98 -4.86
C PHE A 74 16.19 -3.29 -5.37
N VAL A 75 16.06 -3.45 -6.69
CA VAL A 75 15.48 -4.65 -7.31
C VAL A 75 16.26 -5.92 -6.93
N THR A 76 17.59 -5.85 -6.92
CA THR A 76 18.45 -6.98 -6.52
C THR A 76 18.26 -7.35 -5.04
N MET A 77 18.03 -6.37 -4.18
CA MET A 77 17.81 -6.58 -2.75
C MET A 77 16.37 -6.97 -2.41
N LYS A 78 15.41 -6.73 -3.33
CA LYS A 78 13.99 -6.95 -3.10
C LYS A 78 13.69 -8.42 -2.80
N LYS A 79 12.79 -8.65 -1.83
CA LYS A 79 12.32 -10.00 -1.45
C LYS A 79 10.89 -10.23 -1.95
N ASP A 80 10.54 -11.51 -2.09
CA ASP A 80 9.24 -11.91 -2.64
C ASP A 80 8.06 -11.59 -1.71
N ASN A 81 8.31 -11.52 -0.41
CA ASN A 81 7.32 -11.12 0.59
C ASN A 81 7.07 -9.61 0.69
N SER A 82 7.61 -8.81 -0.24
CA SER A 82 7.55 -7.36 -0.23
C SER A 82 6.98 -6.82 -1.55
N SER A 83 6.06 -5.90 -1.47
CA SER A 83 5.52 -5.19 -2.64
C SER A 83 6.14 -3.81 -2.79
N VAL A 84 6.20 -3.34 -4.03
CA VAL A 84 6.57 -1.97 -4.38
C VAL A 84 5.34 -1.27 -4.92
N ILE A 85 5.11 -0.08 -4.43
CA ILE A 85 4.04 0.80 -4.87
C ILE A 85 4.70 1.97 -5.58
N GLU A 86 4.38 2.16 -6.87
CA GLU A 86 4.75 3.40 -7.55
C GLU A 86 3.92 4.54 -7.00
N TYR A 87 4.59 5.54 -6.45
CA TYR A 87 3.92 6.61 -5.73
C TYR A 87 3.80 7.87 -6.59
N GLY A 88 2.94 7.78 -7.59
CA GLY A 88 2.48 8.90 -8.40
C GLY A 88 3.45 9.43 -9.47
N GLY A 89 4.55 8.75 -9.77
CA GLY A 89 5.59 9.30 -10.66
C GLY A 89 6.28 10.53 -10.07
N GLY A 90 6.38 10.58 -8.75
CA GLY A 90 6.63 11.73 -7.92
C GLY A 90 5.36 12.12 -7.17
N TYR A 91 5.42 13.11 -6.34
CA TYR A 91 4.32 13.52 -5.48
C TYR A 91 3.21 14.21 -6.26
N GLN A 92 2.02 13.61 -6.33
CA GLN A 92 0.86 14.24 -6.96
C GLN A 92 -0.45 13.92 -6.24
N TYR A 93 -1.41 14.85 -6.39
CA TYR A 93 -2.79 14.73 -5.93
C TYR A 93 -3.70 14.51 -7.13
N PRO A 94 -4.24 13.30 -7.37
CA PRO A 94 -5.11 13.03 -8.52
C PRO A 94 -6.36 13.91 -8.57
N ASP A 95 -6.93 14.23 -7.42
CA ASP A 95 -8.12 15.08 -7.29
C ASP A 95 -7.84 16.56 -7.58
N GLU A 96 -6.60 17.02 -7.38
CA GLU A 96 -6.19 18.40 -7.67
C GLU A 96 -5.48 18.54 -9.04
N PHE A 97 -5.06 17.44 -9.64
CA PHE A 97 -4.32 17.45 -10.91
C PHE A 97 -5.15 18.12 -12.02
N ALA A 98 -4.61 19.18 -12.57
CA ALA A 98 -5.24 19.98 -13.63
C ALA A 98 -6.70 20.40 -13.35
N LYS A 99 -7.12 20.51 -12.10
CA LYS A 99 -8.51 20.72 -11.64
C LYS A 99 -9.18 21.93 -12.31
N ASN A 100 -8.44 23.00 -12.56
CA ASN A 100 -8.95 24.23 -13.15
C ASN A 100 -8.73 24.33 -14.67
N ARG A 101 -8.31 23.24 -15.33
CA ARG A 101 -8.08 23.23 -16.77
C ARG A 101 -9.25 22.60 -17.51
N PRO A 102 -9.70 23.17 -18.63
CA PRO A 102 -10.83 22.63 -19.41
C PRO A 102 -10.51 21.24 -19.99
N ASN A 103 -9.24 20.95 -20.26
CA ASN A 103 -8.74 19.68 -20.78
C ASN A 103 -8.18 18.73 -19.71
N ARG A 104 -8.67 18.81 -18.47
CA ARG A 104 -8.20 17.99 -17.36
C ARG A 104 -8.19 16.49 -17.67
N GLU A 105 -9.25 16.02 -18.33
CA GLU A 105 -9.40 14.60 -18.65
C GLU A 105 -8.33 14.13 -19.63
N GLU A 106 -8.08 14.89 -20.68
CA GLU A 106 -7.01 14.61 -21.66
C GLU A 106 -5.64 14.54 -20.97
N LEU A 107 -5.34 15.49 -20.09
CA LEU A 107 -4.09 15.51 -19.33
C LEU A 107 -3.94 14.34 -18.38
N LEU A 108 -5.02 13.88 -17.74
CA LEU A 108 -5.01 12.66 -16.91
C LEU A 108 -4.76 11.41 -17.76
N ILE A 109 -5.37 11.33 -18.94
CA ILE A 109 -5.16 10.22 -19.87
C ILE A 109 -3.70 10.19 -20.35
N GLU A 110 -3.16 11.31 -20.81
CA GLU A 110 -1.76 11.41 -21.23
C GLU A 110 -0.80 11.02 -20.12
N PHE A 111 -1.07 11.49 -18.90
CA PHE A 111 -0.29 11.13 -17.72
C PHE A 111 -0.35 9.61 -17.47
N ALA A 112 -1.54 9.02 -17.46
CA ALA A 112 -1.73 7.60 -17.20
C ALA A 112 -1.10 6.72 -18.29
N GLN A 113 -1.18 7.12 -19.55
CA GLN A 113 -0.54 6.41 -20.69
C GLN A 113 0.99 6.44 -20.56
N ARG A 114 1.57 7.57 -20.16
CA ARG A 114 3.01 7.66 -19.87
C ARG A 114 3.41 6.75 -18.71
N MET A 115 2.61 6.74 -17.65
CA MET A 115 2.80 5.82 -16.52
C MET A 115 2.73 4.35 -16.97
N ASN A 116 1.78 3.99 -17.82
CA ASN A 116 1.60 2.62 -18.33
C ASN A 116 2.87 2.08 -19.00
N TRP A 117 3.53 2.90 -19.85
CA TRP A 117 4.78 2.49 -20.47
C TRP A 117 5.84 2.10 -19.45
N HIS A 118 5.99 2.89 -18.38
CA HIS A 118 6.93 2.59 -17.29
C HIS A 118 6.50 1.38 -16.46
N PHE A 119 5.22 1.29 -16.12
CA PHE A 119 4.66 0.16 -15.36
C PHE A 119 4.96 -1.18 -16.03
N LYS A 120 4.75 -1.27 -17.34
CA LYS A 120 5.09 -2.44 -18.13
C LYS A 120 6.59 -2.74 -18.09
N LYS A 121 7.42 -1.75 -18.33
CA LYS A 121 8.88 -1.90 -18.40
C LYS A 121 9.51 -2.30 -17.06
N LEU A 122 9.00 -1.75 -15.96
CA LEU A 122 9.49 -1.98 -14.60
C LEU A 122 8.74 -3.11 -13.87
N ASN A 123 7.74 -3.72 -14.52
CA ASN A 123 6.86 -4.74 -13.95
C ASN A 123 6.20 -4.30 -12.63
N ILE A 124 5.70 -3.07 -12.58
CA ILE A 124 4.98 -2.50 -11.44
C ILE A 124 3.51 -2.89 -11.55
N LYS A 125 2.89 -3.24 -10.41
CA LYS A 125 1.51 -3.74 -10.34
C LYS A 125 0.60 -2.93 -9.43
N ILE A 126 1.17 -2.02 -8.64
CA ILE A 126 0.43 -1.24 -7.65
C ILE A 126 0.76 0.22 -7.84
N PHE A 127 -0.27 1.04 -8.01
CA PHE A 127 -0.17 2.47 -8.11
C PHE A 127 -0.71 3.13 -6.83
N GLY A 128 0.04 4.04 -6.24
CA GLY A 128 -0.33 4.77 -5.02
C GLY A 128 -0.26 6.27 -5.21
N PHE A 129 -1.08 6.99 -4.46
CA PHE A 129 -1.15 8.45 -4.51
C PHE A 129 -1.80 9.03 -3.25
N ILE A 130 -1.64 10.34 -3.05
CA ILE A 130 -2.29 11.09 -1.98
C ILE A 130 -3.40 11.95 -2.60
N CYS A 131 -4.55 12.04 -1.93
CA CYS A 131 -5.65 12.94 -2.29
C CYS A 131 -5.93 13.94 -1.17
N LYS A 132 -6.52 15.07 -1.51
CA LYS A 132 -7.17 15.95 -0.54
C LYS A 132 -8.47 15.33 -0.04
N ASP A 133 -9.24 14.73 -0.95
CA ASP A 133 -10.43 13.97 -0.65
C ASP A 133 -10.47 12.73 -1.55
N VAL A 134 -10.23 11.56 -0.95
CA VAL A 134 -10.19 10.26 -1.66
C VAL A 134 -11.55 9.85 -2.24
N PHE A 135 -12.65 10.44 -1.76
CA PHE A 135 -14.01 10.15 -2.21
C PHE A 135 -14.58 11.20 -3.16
N SER A 136 -13.83 12.26 -3.46
CA SER A 136 -14.29 13.31 -4.38
C SER A 136 -14.56 12.77 -5.79
N LYS A 137 -15.39 13.46 -6.53
CA LYS A 137 -15.68 13.13 -7.93
C LYS A 137 -14.42 13.19 -8.79
N GLU A 138 -13.58 14.16 -8.51
CA GLU A 138 -12.32 14.38 -9.18
C GLU A 138 -11.33 13.24 -8.93
N ALA A 139 -11.25 12.75 -7.68
CA ALA A 139 -10.45 11.60 -7.33
C ALA A 139 -10.97 10.35 -8.04
N ARG A 140 -12.27 10.07 -7.92
CA ARG A 140 -12.90 8.92 -8.55
C ARG A 140 -12.67 8.89 -10.07
N ARG A 141 -12.84 10.04 -10.75
CA ARG A 141 -12.59 10.13 -12.19
C ARG A 141 -11.13 9.82 -12.55
N ALA A 142 -10.19 10.29 -11.74
CA ALA A 142 -8.78 9.96 -11.93
C ALA A 142 -8.52 8.45 -11.77
N TYR A 143 -9.12 7.80 -10.76
CA TYR A 143 -8.99 6.35 -10.56
C TYR A 143 -9.52 5.55 -11.75
N GLU A 144 -10.66 5.95 -12.32
CA GLU A 144 -11.24 5.33 -13.51
C GLU A 144 -10.29 5.43 -14.71
N ILE A 145 -9.70 6.60 -14.93
CA ILE A 145 -8.73 6.82 -15.99
C ILE A 145 -7.48 5.98 -15.77
N TYR A 146 -6.95 5.94 -14.54
CA TYR A 146 -5.78 5.12 -14.22
C TYR A 146 -6.05 3.63 -14.43
N ALA A 147 -7.19 3.13 -13.99
CA ALA A 147 -7.58 1.74 -14.22
C ALA A 147 -7.73 1.40 -15.71
N CYS A 148 -8.24 2.35 -16.51
CA CYS A 148 -8.37 2.17 -17.96
C CYS A 148 -7.03 2.24 -18.70
N GLU A 149 -6.16 3.17 -18.35
CA GLU A 149 -4.95 3.46 -19.13
C GLU A 149 -3.70 2.69 -18.65
N ILE A 150 -3.66 2.24 -17.38
CA ILE A 150 -2.53 1.49 -16.83
C ILE A 150 -2.88 0.00 -16.79
N GLU A 151 -2.26 -0.77 -17.67
CA GLU A 151 -2.52 -2.20 -17.82
C GLU A 151 -1.87 -3.03 -16.69
N GLY A 152 -2.53 -4.12 -16.32
CA GLY A 152 -1.99 -5.11 -15.40
C GLY A 152 -1.91 -4.66 -13.95
N LEU A 153 -2.66 -3.62 -13.55
CA LEU A 153 -2.79 -3.24 -12.15
C LEU A 153 -3.45 -4.34 -11.33
N THR A 154 -2.82 -4.74 -10.23
CA THR A 154 -3.46 -5.56 -9.18
C THR A 154 -4.44 -4.71 -8.39
N GLY A 155 -4.09 -3.46 -8.12
CA GLY A 155 -4.91 -2.48 -7.43
C GLY A 155 -4.21 -1.14 -7.27
N MET A 156 -4.91 -0.21 -6.65
CA MET A 156 -4.43 1.13 -6.34
C MET A 156 -4.55 1.42 -4.84
N VAL A 157 -3.71 2.32 -4.35
CA VAL A 157 -3.66 2.73 -2.94
C VAL A 157 -3.91 4.23 -2.87
N ALA A 158 -5.01 4.63 -2.26
CA ALA A 158 -5.34 6.03 -2.04
C ALA A 158 -5.13 6.41 -0.57
N ILE A 159 -4.35 7.46 -0.34
CA ILE A 159 -4.08 8.00 0.98
C ILE A 159 -4.72 9.37 1.07
N GLN A 160 -5.51 9.59 2.10
CA GLN A 160 -6.05 10.91 2.44
C GLN A 160 -4.96 11.74 3.12
N TYR A 161 -4.69 12.93 2.60
CA TYR A 161 -3.78 13.84 3.29
C TYR A 161 -4.36 14.27 4.64
N SER A 162 -3.70 13.86 5.71
CA SER A 162 -4.20 13.99 7.09
C SER A 162 -5.69 13.59 7.24
N PRO A 163 -6.00 12.56 7.96
CA PRO A 163 -5.18 11.80 8.92
C PRO A 163 -4.43 10.58 8.36
N TYR A 164 -4.29 10.43 7.07
CA TYR A 164 -3.58 9.35 6.36
C TYR A 164 -4.26 7.97 6.43
N ASN A 165 -5.39 7.83 7.07
CA ASN A 165 -6.24 6.65 7.02
C ASN A 165 -7.70 7.07 6.79
N MET A 166 -8.48 6.20 6.17
CA MET A 166 -9.89 6.41 5.85
C MET A 166 -10.72 5.16 6.15
N GLY A 167 -10.41 4.48 7.25
CA GLY A 167 -11.20 3.35 7.74
C GLY A 167 -11.05 2.05 6.96
N GLY A 168 -10.25 2.02 5.90
CA GLY A 168 -10.04 0.84 5.07
C GLY A 168 -11.10 0.62 4.00
N ASP A 169 -11.76 1.68 3.55
CA ASP A 169 -12.75 1.61 2.47
C ASP A 169 -12.11 1.21 1.14
N ILE A 170 -12.90 0.54 0.31
CA ILE A 170 -12.51 0.09 -1.02
C ILE A 170 -13.43 0.73 -2.05
N ILE A 171 -12.83 1.45 -3.00
CA ILE A 171 -13.51 2.03 -4.14
C ILE A 171 -13.23 1.13 -5.34
N TRP A 172 -14.26 0.64 -6.01
CA TRP A 172 -14.14 -0.18 -7.19
C TRP A 172 -14.25 0.67 -8.44
N VAL A 173 -13.30 0.48 -9.36
CA VAL A 173 -13.30 1.10 -10.70
C VAL A 173 -13.02 0.04 -11.75
N LYS A 174 -13.45 0.28 -12.99
CA LYS A 174 -13.32 -0.70 -14.06
C LYS A 174 -12.20 -0.33 -15.03
N ASN A 175 -11.46 -1.32 -15.47
CA ASN A 175 -10.52 -1.17 -16.56
C ASN A 175 -11.19 -1.30 -17.96
N LYS A 176 -10.40 -1.23 -19.03
CA LYS A 176 -10.88 -1.35 -20.41
C LYS A 176 -11.58 -2.69 -20.73
N GLU A 177 -11.18 -3.77 -20.03
CA GLU A 177 -11.78 -5.08 -20.16
C GLU A 177 -12.99 -5.29 -19.24
N ASN A 178 -13.50 -4.23 -18.62
CA ASN A 178 -14.60 -4.27 -17.64
C ASN A 178 -14.28 -5.08 -16.37
N ILE A 179 -12.99 -5.27 -16.08
CA ILE A 179 -12.52 -5.92 -14.85
C ILE A 179 -12.45 -4.89 -13.75
N GLU A 180 -13.00 -5.20 -12.58
CA GLU A 180 -12.99 -4.32 -11.42
C GLU A 180 -11.63 -4.33 -10.72
N ILE A 181 -11.08 -3.14 -10.53
CA ILE A 181 -9.80 -2.87 -9.88
C ILE A 181 -10.07 -2.15 -8.56
N PRO A 182 -9.56 -2.65 -7.42
CA PRO A 182 -9.74 -2.01 -6.14
C PRO A 182 -8.82 -0.79 -5.98
N VAL A 183 -9.37 0.29 -5.45
CA VAL A 183 -8.64 1.40 -4.87
C VAL A 183 -8.83 1.33 -3.36
N VAL A 184 -7.80 0.99 -2.61
CA VAL A 184 -7.89 0.70 -1.18
C VAL A 184 -7.35 1.85 -0.35
N THR A 185 -8.10 2.25 0.67
CA THR A 185 -7.64 3.25 1.65
C THR A 185 -7.00 2.57 2.87
N ALA A 186 -6.06 3.24 3.54
CA ALA A 186 -5.49 2.73 4.78
C ALA A 186 -6.54 2.68 5.89
N LYS A 187 -6.57 1.57 6.63
CA LYS A 187 -7.45 1.47 7.79
C LYS A 187 -6.83 2.11 9.03
N PHE A 188 -5.55 1.92 9.24
CA PHE A 188 -4.81 2.42 10.38
C PHE A 188 -3.58 3.21 9.94
N SER A 189 -3.06 4.03 10.87
CA SER A 189 -1.80 4.75 10.69
C SER A 189 -0.87 4.53 11.89
N ILE A 190 0.38 4.17 11.64
CA ILE A 190 1.45 4.23 12.63
C ILE A 190 2.15 5.57 12.43
N TRP A 191 1.82 6.54 13.28
CA TRP A 191 2.25 7.93 13.12
C TRP A 191 2.36 8.63 14.48
N SER A 192 3.48 9.29 14.74
CA SER A 192 3.75 9.92 16.05
C SER A 192 3.16 11.33 16.21
N GLY A 193 2.56 11.90 15.17
CA GLY A 193 2.05 13.28 15.18
C GLY A 193 0.54 13.45 14.97
N LEU A 194 -0.24 12.35 15.00
CA LEU A 194 -1.69 12.39 14.75
C LEU A 194 -2.46 11.95 16.02
N PHE A 195 -2.45 12.79 17.04
CA PHE A 195 -2.92 12.43 18.38
C PHE A 195 -4.44 12.30 18.52
N ASP A 196 -5.23 12.97 17.67
CA ASP A 196 -6.70 13.02 17.78
C ASP A 196 -7.40 11.96 16.89
N ASN A 197 -6.66 11.05 16.30
CA ASN A 197 -7.21 10.02 15.43
C ASN A 197 -7.23 8.66 16.13
N PRO A 198 -8.42 8.08 16.43
CA PRO A 198 -8.53 6.80 17.14
C PRO A 198 -8.03 5.59 16.33
N LEU A 199 -7.73 5.74 15.05
CA LEU A 199 -7.16 4.72 14.17
C LEU A 199 -5.65 4.95 13.92
N CYS A 200 -5.04 5.86 14.66
CA CYS A 200 -3.64 6.22 14.56
C CYS A 200 -2.93 6.10 15.92
N GLY A 201 -1.69 5.66 15.92
CA GLY A 201 -0.89 5.58 17.14
C GLY A 201 0.46 4.90 16.93
N GLY A 202 1.03 4.43 18.02
CA GLY A 202 2.27 3.63 18.01
C GLY A 202 2.04 2.20 17.49
N PRO A 203 3.14 1.46 17.25
CA PRO A 203 3.07 0.10 16.71
C PRO A 203 2.25 -0.87 17.58
N ASP A 204 2.36 -0.76 18.88
CA ASP A 204 1.63 -1.56 19.89
C ASP A 204 0.13 -1.26 19.88
N TYR A 205 -0.22 0.02 19.86
CA TYR A 205 -1.62 0.45 19.77
C TYR A 205 -2.29 -0.03 18.48
N VAL A 206 -1.63 0.13 17.34
CA VAL A 206 -2.18 -0.30 16.06
C VAL A 206 -2.29 -1.83 15.98
N ALA A 207 -1.32 -2.59 16.50
CA ALA A 207 -1.43 -4.04 16.61
C ALA A 207 -2.65 -4.47 17.44
N ALA A 208 -2.92 -3.77 18.56
CA ALA A 208 -4.10 -4.03 19.38
C ALA A 208 -5.41 -3.76 18.61
N LEU A 209 -5.47 -2.71 17.78
CA LEU A 209 -6.63 -2.42 16.94
C LEU A 209 -6.86 -3.54 15.89
N ILE A 210 -5.80 -4.00 15.23
CA ILE A 210 -5.85 -5.07 14.24
C ILE A 210 -6.36 -6.36 14.89
N ASN A 211 -5.78 -6.74 16.03
CA ASN A 211 -6.18 -7.93 16.79
C ASN A 211 -7.64 -7.87 17.25
N ARG A 212 -8.09 -6.70 17.71
CA ARG A 212 -9.49 -6.46 18.11
C ARG A 212 -10.44 -6.68 16.94
N ASP A 213 -10.09 -6.21 15.74
CA ASP A 213 -10.94 -6.35 14.56
C ASP A 213 -11.03 -7.80 14.11
N ALA A 214 -9.93 -8.55 14.14
CA ALA A 214 -9.90 -9.99 13.86
C ALA A 214 -10.74 -10.78 14.89
N ALA A 215 -10.57 -10.47 16.18
CA ALA A 215 -11.34 -11.13 17.25
C ALA A 215 -12.85 -10.81 17.20
N LYS A 216 -13.24 -9.64 16.72
CA LYS A 216 -14.66 -9.30 16.49
C LYS A 216 -15.25 -10.11 15.34
N ALA A 217 -14.51 -10.26 14.23
CA ALA A 217 -14.96 -11.02 13.09
C ALA A 217 -15.13 -12.50 13.44
N SER A 218 -14.19 -13.11 14.15
CA SER A 218 -14.24 -14.52 14.53
C SER A 218 -15.42 -14.89 15.45
N LYS A 219 -15.98 -13.92 16.17
CA LYS A 219 -17.16 -14.12 17.03
C LYS A 219 -18.49 -14.00 16.30
N GLN A 220 -18.50 -13.51 15.08
CA GLN A 220 -19.71 -13.29 14.28
C GLN A 220 -19.75 -14.30 13.14
N LYS A 221 -20.69 -15.28 13.23
CA LYS A 221 -20.77 -16.46 12.36
C LYS A 221 -20.86 -16.13 10.86
N ASP A 222 -21.37 -14.94 10.51
CA ASP A 222 -21.59 -14.51 9.12
C ASP A 222 -20.67 -13.38 8.69
N LYS A 223 -19.64 -13.05 9.48
CA LYS A 223 -18.72 -11.98 9.18
C LYS A 223 -17.38 -12.50 8.68
N GLU A 224 -17.03 -12.06 7.49
CA GLU A 224 -15.73 -12.37 6.92
C GLU A 224 -14.58 -11.76 7.73
N ASN A 225 -13.47 -12.48 7.76
CA ASN A 225 -12.26 -12.00 8.40
C ASN A 225 -11.70 -10.74 7.71
N PRO A 226 -11.13 -9.80 8.46
CA PRO A 226 -10.66 -8.54 7.91
C PRO A 226 -9.57 -8.71 6.86
N LEU A 227 -9.66 -7.92 5.79
CA LEU A 227 -8.59 -7.63 4.84
C LEU A 227 -8.28 -6.13 4.98
N SER A 228 -7.15 -5.79 5.54
CA SER A 228 -6.83 -4.39 5.88
C SER A 228 -5.35 -4.08 5.75
N TRP A 229 -5.01 -2.78 5.74
CA TRP A 229 -3.62 -2.37 5.75
C TRP A 229 -3.40 -1.11 6.58
N THR A 230 -2.17 -0.93 7.02
CA THR A 230 -1.69 0.20 7.81
C THR A 230 -0.63 0.97 7.04
N ILE A 231 -0.77 2.30 7.00
CA ILE A 231 0.32 3.18 6.57
C ILE A 231 1.24 3.49 7.74
N ILE A 232 2.54 3.40 7.51
CA ILE A 232 3.58 3.71 8.51
C ILE A 232 4.35 4.93 8.03
N HIS A 233 4.30 6.00 8.80
CA HIS A 233 5.12 7.18 8.54
C HIS A 233 6.60 6.87 8.77
N ALA A 234 7.39 6.96 7.71
CA ALA A 234 8.79 6.56 7.74
C ALA A 234 9.63 7.29 8.80
N TRP A 235 9.30 8.53 9.09
CA TRP A 235 10.04 9.41 10.00
C TRP A 235 9.54 9.38 11.45
N SER A 236 8.40 8.77 11.73
CA SER A 236 7.90 8.65 13.11
C SER A 236 8.82 7.78 13.94
N ASP A 237 9.16 8.26 15.14
CA ASP A 237 10.04 7.59 16.08
C ASP A 237 9.30 7.30 17.39
N PHE A 238 9.22 6.04 17.74
CA PHE A 238 8.58 5.52 18.96
C PHE A 238 9.59 4.95 19.95
N SER A 239 10.87 5.28 19.81
CA SER A 239 11.97 4.76 20.64
C SER A 239 11.82 5.11 22.13
N LYS A 240 11.03 6.13 22.47
CA LYS A 240 10.74 6.55 23.84
C LYS A 240 9.54 5.84 24.47
N THR A 241 8.90 4.91 23.77
CA THR A 241 7.79 4.12 24.30
C THR A 241 8.29 2.97 25.17
N ALA A 242 7.43 2.44 26.04
CA ALA A 242 7.77 1.39 27.01
C ALA A 242 8.31 0.09 26.38
N HIS A 243 8.03 -0.15 25.10
CA HIS A 243 8.43 -1.35 24.36
C HIS A 243 9.76 -1.21 23.59
N SER A 244 10.44 -0.07 23.70
CA SER A 244 11.59 0.23 22.84
C SER A 244 12.87 -0.53 23.20
N ASN A 245 13.04 -0.97 24.45
CA ASN A 245 14.32 -1.54 24.93
C ASN A 245 15.56 -0.74 24.44
N ASN A 246 15.42 0.59 24.29
CA ASN A 246 16.43 1.52 23.76
C ASN A 246 16.79 1.29 22.28
N LEU A 247 16.03 0.52 21.52
CA LEU A 247 16.22 0.37 20.08
C LEU A 247 15.39 1.40 19.30
N PRO A 248 15.89 1.90 18.17
CA PRO A 248 15.12 2.82 17.32
C PRO A 248 13.86 2.12 16.77
N ILE A 249 12.69 2.58 17.20
CA ILE A 249 11.40 2.07 16.68
C ILE A 249 10.86 3.09 15.66
N LYS A 250 11.42 3.05 14.46
CA LYS A 250 10.97 3.83 13.30
C LYS A 250 11.10 3.00 12.01
N GLY A 251 10.43 3.43 10.95
CA GLY A 251 10.48 2.77 9.66
C GLY A 251 10.14 1.30 9.73
N TYR A 252 11.02 0.42 9.22
CA TYR A 252 10.83 -1.03 9.25
C TYR A 252 10.73 -1.58 10.68
N ASN A 253 11.45 -1.04 11.65
CA ASN A 253 11.36 -1.51 13.04
C ASN A 253 9.97 -1.25 13.65
N ALA A 254 9.27 -0.18 13.26
CA ALA A 254 7.89 0.06 13.67
C ALA A 254 6.94 -1.01 13.08
N SER A 255 7.10 -1.36 11.80
CA SER A 255 6.36 -2.46 11.18
C SER A 255 6.61 -3.79 11.88
N LYS A 256 7.88 -4.12 12.11
CA LYS A 256 8.31 -5.37 12.78
C LYS A 256 7.74 -5.46 14.20
N THR A 257 7.77 -4.37 14.96
CA THR A 257 7.22 -4.33 16.32
C THR A 257 5.71 -4.60 16.30
N SER A 258 4.98 -3.96 15.41
CA SER A 258 3.55 -4.20 15.27
C SER A 258 3.25 -5.65 14.84
N ASP A 259 3.98 -6.18 13.85
CA ASP A 259 3.85 -7.55 13.35
C ASP A 259 4.05 -8.60 14.46
N GLN A 260 5.06 -8.42 15.30
CA GLN A 260 5.35 -9.31 16.43
C GLN A 260 4.25 -9.33 17.51
N LEU A 261 3.40 -8.33 17.55
CA LEU A 261 2.28 -8.19 18.48
C LEU A 261 0.95 -8.63 17.88
N LEU A 262 0.93 -9.07 16.62
CA LEU A 262 -0.28 -9.62 16.01
C LEU A 262 -0.66 -10.96 16.64
N SER A 263 -1.96 -11.16 16.81
CA SER A 263 -2.48 -12.45 17.29
C SER A 263 -2.28 -13.54 16.21
N PRO A 264 -2.22 -14.83 16.59
CA PRO A 264 -2.09 -15.93 15.63
C PRO A 264 -3.21 -16.01 14.57
N GLN A 265 -4.33 -15.30 14.80
CA GLN A 265 -5.45 -15.22 13.84
C GLN A 265 -5.20 -14.24 12.71
N VAL A 266 -4.17 -13.40 12.81
CA VAL A 266 -3.83 -12.37 11.82
C VAL A 266 -2.53 -12.74 11.13
N LYS A 267 -2.56 -12.80 9.81
CA LYS A 267 -1.37 -13.01 8.98
C LYS A 267 -0.93 -11.71 8.34
N ASN A 268 0.32 -11.33 8.57
CA ASN A 268 0.95 -10.23 7.86
C ASN A 268 1.41 -10.72 6.49
N ILE A 269 0.95 -10.04 5.43
CA ILE A 269 1.23 -10.39 4.03
C ILE A 269 1.67 -9.17 3.23
N SER A 270 2.22 -9.39 2.05
CA SER A 270 2.51 -8.29 1.12
C SER A 270 1.22 -7.59 0.65
N LEU A 271 1.32 -6.31 0.30
CA LEU A 271 0.16 -5.58 -0.22
C LEU A 271 -0.36 -6.19 -1.54
N ASN A 272 0.51 -6.72 -2.39
CA ASN A 272 0.08 -7.38 -3.63
C ASN A 272 -0.80 -8.60 -3.33
N GLU A 273 -0.43 -9.43 -2.36
CA GLU A 273 -1.27 -10.56 -1.94
C GLU A 273 -2.58 -10.08 -1.34
N LEU A 274 -2.55 -9.04 -0.50
CA LEU A 274 -3.77 -8.46 0.07
C LEU A 274 -4.75 -7.99 -1.01
N LEU A 275 -4.26 -7.30 -2.04
CA LEU A 275 -5.09 -6.83 -3.16
C LEU A 275 -5.70 -8.01 -3.95
N TRP A 276 -4.96 -9.10 -4.15
CA TRP A 276 -5.50 -10.31 -4.78
C TRP A 276 -6.59 -10.95 -3.94
N ARG A 277 -6.43 -11.06 -2.62
CA ARG A 277 -7.46 -11.57 -1.71
C ARG A 277 -8.71 -10.69 -1.68
N ILE A 278 -8.55 -9.36 -1.75
CA ILE A 278 -9.66 -8.41 -1.87
C ILE A 278 -10.43 -8.65 -3.17
N ARG A 279 -9.74 -8.82 -4.29
CA ARG A 279 -10.37 -9.09 -5.59
C ARG A 279 -11.09 -10.43 -5.61
N GLU A 280 -10.44 -11.49 -5.16
CA GLU A 280 -11.03 -12.82 -5.06
C GLU A 280 -12.32 -12.82 -4.25
N ARG A 281 -12.30 -12.21 -3.07
CA ARG A 281 -13.48 -12.08 -2.22
C ARG A 281 -14.61 -11.31 -2.91
N HIS A 282 -14.28 -10.26 -3.63
CA HIS A 282 -15.27 -9.46 -4.37
C HIS A 282 -15.92 -10.27 -5.51
N TYR A 283 -15.13 -10.98 -6.29
CA TYR A 283 -15.64 -11.81 -7.39
C TYR A 283 -16.50 -12.97 -6.89
N ASN A 284 -16.11 -13.64 -5.83
CA ASN A 284 -16.88 -14.72 -5.25
C ASN A 284 -18.26 -14.25 -4.77
N ARG A 285 -18.35 -13.05 -4.19
CA ARG A 285 -19.64 -12.45 -3.83
C ARG A 285 -20.52 -12.16 -5.05
N SER A 286 -19.93 -11.65 -6.14
CA SER A 286 -20.67 -11.28 -7.35
C SER A 286 -21.23 -12.50 -8.10
N MET A 287 -20.69 -13.71 -7.87
CA MET A 287 -21.17 -14.95 -8.47
C MET A 287 -22.32 -15.61 -7.67
N ILE A 288 -22.54 -15.18 -6.43
CA ILE A 288 -23.60 -15.73 -5.55
C ILE A 288 -24.91 -14.93 -5.70
N HIS A 289 -24.89 -13.78 -6.32
CA HIS A 289 -26.03 -12.90 -6.59
C HIS A 289 -26.36 -12.85 -8.09
#